data_6a5dce8ebe802c0856542b5d60e9b51e
#
_entry.id   6a5dce8ebe802c0856542b5d60e9b51e
#
_cell.length_a   1.000
_cell.length_b   1.000
_cell.length_c   1.000
_cell.angle_alpha   90.00
_cell.angle_beta   90.00
_cell.angle_gamma   90.00
#
_symmetry.space_group_name_H-M   'P 1'
#
loop_
_entity.id
_entity.type
_entity.pdbx_description
1 polymer ?
#
loop_
_entity_poly.entity_id
_entity_poly.type
_entity_poly.pdbx_seq_one_letter_code
_entity_poly.pdbx_strand_id
1 'polypeptide(L)'
;MLEHASMTVKFIVDRGVSHELVRHRLFSFAQESTRYCNYSADKFGKEITVIRPCFLVDGSILYADWFQAMQYAEKFYFTMLNDGSTPQEARSVLPNSLKTEVVVTGNMREWRHFFRLRAAGETGAPHPQMSEVAVPLFKTVRGYMPELFGDILLPDVK
;
A
#
# COMPACT_ATOMS: atom_id res chain seq x y z
N MET A 1 13.54 -14.79 -21.59
CA MET A 1 14.17 -15.10 -20.28
C MET A 1 13.48 -14.41 -19.10
N LEU A 2 13.10 -13.10 -19.20
CA LEU A 2 12.50 -12.35 -18.08
C LEU A 2 11.14 -12.88 -17.60
N GLU A 3 10.42 -13.64 -18.41
CA GLU A 3 9.16 -14.28 -18.04
C GLU A 3 9.34 -15.59 -17.25
N HIS A 4 10.54 -16.18 -17.24
CA HIS A 4 10.81 -17.49 -16.62
C HIS A 4 11.36 -17.38 -15.18
N ALA A 5 11.66 -16.16 -14.74
CA ALA A 5 12.03 -15.88 -13.35
C ALA A 5 10.97 -14.99 -12.71
N SER A 6 10.65 -15.25 -11.45
CA SER A 6 9.65 -14.50 -10.70
C SER A 6 10.19 -14.01 -9.36
N MET A 7 9.60 -12.96 -8.85
CA MET A 7 9.86 -12.41 -7.54
C MET A 7 8.54 -12.18 -6.80
N THR A 8 8.55 -12.43 -5.50
CA THR A 8 7.42 -12.17 -4.60
C THR A 8 7.83 -11.12 -3.57
N VAL A 9 6.99 -10.13 -3.40
CA VAL A 9 7.19 -9.03 -2.43
C VAL A 9 5.93 -8.86 -1.61
N LYS A 10 6.08 -8.73 -0.29
CA LYS A 10 5.01 -8.32 0.60
C LYS A 10 5.08 -6.80 0.82
N PHE A 11 4.04 -6.10 0.43
CA PHE A 11 3.86 -4.69 0.72
C PHE A 11 3.00 -4.50 1.96
N ILE A 12 3.44 -3.64 2.88
CA ILE A 12 2.65 -3.13 4.01
C ILE A 12 2.36 -1.68 3.67
N VAL A 13 1.13 -1.41 3.27
CA VAL A 13 0.72 -0.12 2.70
C VAL A 13 -0.71 0.22 3.14
N ASP A 14 -1.18 1.40 2.80
CA ASP A 14 -2.59 1.74 2.95
C ASP A 14 -3.46 1.17 1.81
N ARG A 15 -4.76 1.25 1.97
CA ARG A 15 -5.72 0.77 0.98
C ARG A 15 -5.65 1.58 -0.32
N GLY A 16 -5.36 2.89 -0.25
CA GLY A 16 -5.19 3.75 -1.43
C GLY A 16 -4.06 3.25 -2.33
N VAL A 17 -2.88 3.00 -1.76
CA VAL A 17 -1.73 2.42 -2.49
C VAL A 17 -2.04 1.02 -3.00
N SER A 18 -2.74 0.19 -2.21
CA SER A 18 -3.10 -1.16 -2.66
C SER A 18 -4.01 -1.15 -3.89
N HIS A 19 -4.90 -0.15 -4.03
CA HIS A 19 -5.73 0.03 -5.22
C HIS A 19 -4.92 0.35 -6.47
N GLU A 20 -3.77 1.02 -6.34
CA GLU A 20 -2.84 1.22 -7.46
C GLU A 20 -2.05 -0.05 -7.78
N LEU A 21 -1.60 -0.80 -6.76
CA LEU A 21 -0.86 -2.05 -6.94
C LEU A 21 -1.64 -3.05 -7.79
N VAL A 22 -2.91 -3.29 -7.46
CA VAL A 22 -3.75 -4.29 -8.15
C VAL A 22 -4.11 -3.89 -9.60
N ARG A 23 -3.76 -2.69 -10.06
CA ARG A 23 -3.92 -2.29 -11.46
C ARG A 23 -2.82 -2.88 -12.37
N HIS A 24 -1.73 -3.39 -11.80
CA HIS A 24 -0.70 -4.15 -12.51
C HIS A 24 -1.18 -5.59 -12.74
N ARG A 25 -2.02 -5.79 -13.74
CA ARG A 25 -2.84 -6.99 -13.96
C ARG A 25 -2.07 -8.28 -14.25
N LEU A 26 -0.79 -8.17 -14.63
CA LEU A 26 0.07 -9.34 -14.86
C LEU A 26 0.70 -9.89 -13.59
N PHE A 27 0.55 -9.20 -12.45
CA PHE A 27 0.88 -9.73 -11.14
C PHE A 27 -0.24 -10.62 -10.58
N SER A 28 0.15 -11.54 -9.72
CA SER A 28 -0.75 -12.25 -8.81
C SER A 28 -0.74 -11.56 -7.44
N PHE A 29 -1.92 -11.45 -6.83
CA PHE A 29 -2.11 -10.74 -5.56
C PHE A 29 -2.78 -11.62 -4.51
N ALA A 30 -2.26 -11.57 -3.29
CA ALA A 30 -2.95 -12.03 -2.09
C ALA A 30 -2.98 -10.89 -1.08
N GLN A 31 -4.17 -10.40 -0.76
CA GLN A 31 -4.36 -9.22 0.09
C GLN A 31 -5.21 -9.53 1.30
N GLU A 32 -4.86 -8.92 2.44
CA GLU A 32 -5.68 -8.93 3.66
C GLU A 32 -7.10 -8.43 3.37
N SER A 33 -8.09 -9.21 3.76
CA SER A 33 -9.50 -8.91 3.47
C SER A 33 -10.21 -8.31 4.68
N THR A 34 -10.67 -7.07 4.57
CA THR A 34 -11.51 -6.41 5.58
C THR A 34 -12.90 -7.03 5.74
N ARG A 35 -13.28 -7.99 4.91
CA ARG A 35 -14.52 -8.78 5.11
C ARG A 35 -14.39 -9.76 6.26
N TYR A 36 -13.19 -10.32 6.44
CA TYR A 36 -12.92 -11.38 7.41
C TYR A 36 -12.09 -10.91 8.59
N CYS A 37 -11.40 -9.78 8.47
CA CYS A 37 -10.67 -9.17 9.57
C CYS A 37 -11.63 -8.42 10.48
N ASN A 38 -11.81 -8.96 11.68
CA ASN A 38 -12.53 -8.27 12.74
C ASN A 38 -11.51 -7.59 13.67
N TYR A 39 -11.38 -6.27 13.56
CA TYR A 39 -10.41 -5.50 14.34
C TYR A 39 -10.76 -5.43 15.83
N SER A 40 -11.96 -5.85 16.27
CA SER A 40 -12.30 -5.99 17.67
C SER A 40 -11.68 -7.24 18.33
N ALA A 41 -11.15 -8.19 17.53
CA ALA A 41 -10.51 -9.39 18.05
C ALA A 41 -9.12 -9.05 18.65
N ASP A 42 -8.75 -9.76 19.71
CA ASP A 42 -7.49 -9.52 20.46
C ASP A 42 -6.23 -9.57 19.58
N LYS A 43 -6.21 -10.39 18.54
CA LYS A 43 -5.11 -10.49 17.58
C LYS A 43 -4.84 -9.21 16.79
N PHE A 44 -5.76 -8.26 16.77
CA PHE A 44 -5.63 -6.95 16.13
C PHE A 44 -5.49 -5.80 17.14
N GLY A 45 -5.32 -6.10 18.44
CA GLY A 45 -5.12 -5.09 19.49
C GLY A 45 -6.37 -4.27 19.81
N LYS A 46 -7.53 -4.61 19.25
CA LYS A 46 -8.80 -3.86 19.37
C LYS A 46 -8.70 -2.42 18.88
N GLU A 47 -7.91 -2.21 17.84
CA GLU A 47 -7.71 -0.92 17.17
C GLU A 47 -7.60 -1.10 15.66
N ILE A 48 -7.85 -0.05 14.89
CA ILE A 48 -7.48 -0.02 13.48
C ILE A 48 -6.06 0.55 13.35
N THR A 49 -5.24 -0.08 12.52
CA THR A 49 -3.93 0.48 12.17
C THR A 49 -4.07 1.31 10.90
N VAL A 50 -3.56 2.54 10.90
CA VAL A 50 -3.55 3.42 9.74
C VAL A 50 -2.13 3.78 9.33
N ILE A 51 -1.91 4.00 8.04
CA ILE A 51 -0.65 4.49 7.49
C ILE A 51 -0.77 6.01 7.33
N ARG A 52 0.12 6.74 8.00
CA ARG A 52 0.20 8.20 7.83
C ARG A 52 0.73 8.52 6.42
N PRO A 53 0.04 9.37 5.65
CA PRO A 53 0.57 9.84 4.38
C PRO A 53 1.90 10.57 4.56
N CYS A 54 2.91 10.22 3.75
CA CYS A 54 4.27 10.74 3.84
C CYS A 54 4.37 12.27 3.62
N PHE A 55 3.35 12.87 3.00
CA PHE A 55 3.28 14.32 2.75
C PHE A 55 2.63 15.12 3.90
N LEU A 56 2.14 14.47 4.96
CA LEU A 56 1.59 15.15 6.14
C LEU A 56 2.70 15.43 7.15
N VAL A 57 2.92 16.71 7.43
CA VAL A 57 3.93 17.18 8.39
C VAL A 57 3.34 17.17 9.79
N ASP A 58 4.09 16.61 10.76
CA ASP A 58 3.72 16.61 12.15
C ASP A 58 3.46 18.04 12.68
N GLY A 59 2.39 18.20 13.44
CA GLY A 59 1.98 19.50 13.98
C GLY A 59 1.30 20.44 12.99
N SER A 60 1.14 20.04 11.72
CA SER A 60 0.35 20.82 10.76
C SER A 60 -1.16 20.64 10.98
N ILE A 61 -1.94 21.64 10.55
CA ILE A 61 -3.41 21.57 10.57
C ILE A 61 -3.90 20.36 9.76
N LEU A 62 -3.31 20.12 8.58
CA LEU A 62 -3.68 18.98 7.74
C LEU A 62 -3.45 17.63 8.42
N TYR A 63 -2.35 17.52 9.18
CA TYR A 63 -2.11 16.32 10.00
C TYR A 63 -3.16 16.17 11.10
N ALA A 64 -3.50 17.25 11.80
CA ALA A 64 -4.51 17.22 12.85
C ALA A 64 -5.90 16.82 12.31
N ASP A 65 -6.29 17.37 11.18
CA ASP A 65 -7.57 17.04 10.52
C ASP A 65 -7.60 15.57 10.08
N TRP A 66 -6.51 15.09 9.45
CA TRP A 66 -6.38 13.69 9.08
C TRP A 66 -6.47 12.77 10.30
N PHE A 67 -5.71 13.08 11.35
CA PHE A 67 -5.69 12.26 12.57
C PHE A 67 -7.08 12.19 13.23
N GLN A 68 -7.77 13.31 13.31
CA GLN A 68 -9.14 13.35 13.84
C GLN A 68 -10.10 12.51 12.98
N ALA A 69 -9.98 12.57 11.66
CA ALA A 69 -10.79 11.74 10.77
C ALA A 69 -10.54 10.25 10.99
N MET A 70 -9.28 9.84 11.22
CA MET A 70 -8.94 8.43 11.53
C MET A 70 -9.55 7.97 12.86
N GLN A 71 -9.50 8.82 13.89
CA GLN A 71 -10.13 8.53 15.19
C GLN A 71 -11.65 8.37 15.07
N TYR A 72 -12.32 9.20 14.27
CA TYR A 72 -13.76 9.05 14.03
C TYR A 72 -14.08 7.77 13.24
N ALA A 73 -13.28 7.43 12.23
CA ALA A 73 -13.47 6.21 11.46
C ALA A 73 -13.35 4.97 12.37
N GLU A 74 -12.35 4.93 13.23
CA GLU A 74 -12.18 3.87 14.24
C GLU A 74 -13.37 3.79 15.18
N LYS A 75 -13.75 4.93 15.78
CA LYS A 75 -14.90 5.01 16.68
C LYS A 75 -16.17 4.45 16.04
N PHE A 76 -16.49 4.89 14.82
CA PHE A 76 -17.72 4.45 14.15
C PHE A 76 -17.65 2.99 13.70
N TYR A 77 -16.48 2.50 13.32
CA TYR A 77 -16.30 1.07 13.02
C TYR A 77 -16.67 0.21 14.23
N PHE A 78 -16.15 0.53 15.42
CA PHE A 78 -16.46 -0.23 16.63
C PHE A 78 -17.90 0.00 17.13
N THR A 79 -18.44 1.19 16.96
CA THR A 79 -19.86 1.45 17.26
C THR A 79 -20.76 0.53 16.41
N MET A 80 -20.54 0.46 15.10
CA MET A 80 -21.31 -0.44 14.22
C MET A 80 -21.20 -1.91 14.63
N LEU A 81 -20.01 -2.38 15.00
CA LEU A 81 -19.83 -3.75 15.49
C LEU A 81 -20.60 -4.00 16.80
N ASN A 82 -20.56 -3.07 17.73
CA ASN A 82 -21.27 -3.15 19.01
C ASN A 82 -22.81 -3.12 18.81
N ASP A 83 -23.27 -2.40 17.78
CA ASP A 83 -24.69 -2.34 17.40
C ASP A 83 -25.13 -3.54 16.56
N GLY A 84 -24.27 -4.56 16.39
CA GLY A 84 -24.58 -5.84 15.77
C GLY A 84 -24.26 -5.96 14.27
N SER A 85 -23.59 -4.95 13.66
CA SER A 85 -23.11 -5.09 12.28
C SER A 85 -22.01 -6.13 12.18
N THR A 86 -22.00 -6.86 11.08
CA THR A 86 -20.88 -7.74 10.75
C THR A 86 -19.62 -6.95 10.34
N PRO A 87 -18.41 -7.52 10.45
CA PRO A 87 -17.18 -6.84 9.97
C PRO A 87 -17.25 -6.40 8.50
N GLN A 88 -17.92 -7.18 7.65
CA GLN A 88 -18.10 -6.84 6.23
C GLN A 88 -19.02 -5.63 5.99
N GLU A 89 -19.92 -5.33 6.93
CA GLU A 89 -20.77 -4.14 6.91
C GLU A 89 -20.07 -2.95 7.55
N ALA A 90 -19.52 -3.15 8.76
CA ALA A 90 -18.81 -2.12 9.50
C ALA A 90 -17.60 -1.54 8.74
N ARG A 91 -16.93 -2.33 7.89
CA ARG A 91 -15.81 -1.85 7.06
C ARG A 91 -16.17 -0.68 6.12
N SER A 92 -17.46 -0.42 5.90
CA SER A 92 -17.90 0.69 5.04
C SER A 92 -17.44 2.07 5.52
N VAL A 93 -17.11 2.21 6.80
CA VAL A 93 -16.58 3.47 7.39
C VAL A 93 -15.06 3.50 7.49
N LEU A 94 -14.35 2.42 7.09
CA LEU A 94 -12.89 2.37 7.16
C LEU A 94 -12.26 3.27 6.09
N PRO A 95 -11.20 4.04 6.45
CA PRO A 95 -10.58 4.99 5.55
C PRO A 95 -9.64 4.32 4.53
N ASN A 96 -9.30 5.05 3.46
CA ASN A 96 -8.23 4.64 2.55
C ASN A 96 -6.87 4.54 3.24
N SER A 97 -6.64 5.28 4.30
CA SER A 97 -5.42 5.21 5.12
C SER A 97 -5.30 3.92 5.95
N LEU A 98 -6.34 3.06 5.97
CA LEU A 98 -6.28 1.78 6.68
C LEU A 98 -5.10 0.94 6.16
N LYS A 99 -4.25 0.47 7.08
CA LYS A 99 -3.14 -0.45 6.78
C LYS A 99 -3.68 -1.74 6.17
N THR A 100 -2.99 -2.23 5.17
CA THR A 100 -3.22 -3.55 4.57
C THR A 100 -1.90 -4.22 4.23
N GLU A 101 -1.93 -5.53 4.08
CA GLU A 101 -0.81 -6.32 3.58
C GLU A 101 -1.19 -6.93 2.24
N VAL A 102 -0.30 -6.78 1.27
CA VAL A 102 -0.48 -7.31 -0.08
C VAL A 102 0.77 -8.08 -0.48
N VAL A 103 0.62 -9.36 -0.71
CA VAL A 103 1.67 -10.19 -1.33
C VAL A 103 1.48 -10.11 -2.84
N VAL A 104 2.54 -9.70 -3.53
CA VAL A 104 2.56 -9.47 -4.98
C VAL A 104 3.61 -10.38 -5.60
N THR A 105 3.19 -11.22 -6.55
CA THR A 105 4.09 -12.12 -7.28
C THR A 105 3.98 -11.83 -8.77
N GLY A 106 5.13 -11.71 -9.42
CA GLY A 106 5.19 -11.55 -10.86
C GLY A 106 6.54 -11.92 -11.46
N ASN A 107 6.59 -12.04 -12.78
CA ASN A 107 7.83 -12.27 -13.48
C ASN A 107 8.69 -10.99 -13.56
N MET A 108 9.96 -11.14 -13.93
CA MET A 108 10.91 -10.01 -13.93
C MET A 108 10.53 -8.95 -14.98
N ARG A 109 9.85 -9.31 -16.06
CA ARG A 109 9.36 -8.34 -17.07
C ARG A 109 8.31 -7.41 -16.44
N GLU A 110 7.37 -7.96 -15.68
CA GLU A 110 6.33 -7.17 -15.03
C GLU A 110 6.92 -6.32 -13.89
N TRP A 111 7.89 -6.82 -13.13
CA TRP A 111 8.61 -6.00 -12.15
C TRP A 111 9.36 -4.84 -12.79
N ARG A 112 9.97 -5.03 -13.98
CA ARG A 112 10.57 -3.92 -14.72
C ARG A 112 9.52 -2.88 -15.12
N HIS A 113 8.36 -3.32 -15.61
CA HIS A 113 7.25 -2.43 -15.94
C HIS A 113 6.75 -1.66 -14.71
N PHE A 114 6.55 -2.35 -13.59
CA PHE A 114 6.19 -1.73 -12.31
C PHE A 114 7.18 -0.63 -11.90
N PHE A 115 8.47 -0.91 -11.91
CA PHE A 115 9.49 0.06 -11.49
C PHE A 115 9.58 1.27 -12.44
N ARG A 116 9.43 1.09 -13.74
CA ARG A 116 9.36 2.19 -14.70
C ARG A 116 8.20 3.13 -14.40
N LEU A 117 7.04 2.59 -14.05
CA LEU A 117 5.86 3.40 -13.75
C LEU A 117 5.90 3.99 -12.33
N ARG A 118 6.29 3.19 -11.32
CA ARG A 118 6.07 3.52 -9.91
C ARG A 118 7.31 4.02 -9.18
N ALA A 119 8.51 3.72 -9.67
CA ALA A 119 9.76 4.25 -9.16
C ALA A 119 10.34 5.34 -10.05
N ALA A 120 10.40 5.11 -11.37
CA ALA A 120 10.96 6.07 -12.33
C ALA A 120 9.96 7.13 -12.81
N GLY A 121 8.66 6.85 -12.77
CA GLY A 121 7.62 7.80 -13.18
C GLY A 121 7.59 8.09 -14.68
N GLU A 122 7.95 7.12 -15.54
CA GLU A 122 8.05 7.31 -17.00
C GLU A 122 6.77 7.85 -17.65
N THR A 123 5.61 7.57 -17.10
CA THR A 123 4.30 8.03 -17.62
C THR A 123 3.68 9.18 -16.82
N GLY A 124 4.41 9.72 -15.88
CA GLY A 124 3.98 10.75 -14.95
C GLY A 124 4.32 10.40 -13.51
N ALA A 125 4.34 11.40 -12.64
CA ALA A 125 4.68 11.22 -11.22
C ALA A 125 3.69 10.25 -10.56
N PRO A 126 4.16 9.16 -9.94
CA PRO A 126 3.31 8.27 -9.17
C PRO A 126 2.86 8.97 -7.88
N HIS A 127 1.82 8.41 -7.24
CA HIS A 127 1.39 8.92 -5.93
C HIS A 127 2.56 8.88 -4.93
N PRO A 128 2.77 9.91 -4.09
CA PRO A 128 3.91 9.98 -3.16
C PRO A 128 4.08 8.73 -2.29
N GLN A 129 3.02 8.19 -1.71
CA GLN A 129 3.06 6.97 -0.91
C GLN A 129 3.38 5.70 -1.72
N MET A 130 3.06 5.67 -3.02
CA MET A 130 3.52 4.60 -3.91
C MET A 130 5.02 4.72 -4.16
N SER A 131 5.53 5.92 -4.41
CA SER A 131 6.97 6.16 -4.57
C SER A 131 7.74 5.80 -3.30
N GLU A 132 7.19 6.09 -2.13
CA GLU A 132 7.77 5.78 -0.81
C GLU A 132 8.11 4.30 -0.66
N VAL A 133 7.34 3.40 -1.25
CA VAL A 133 7.59 1.95 -1.21
C VAL A 133 8.28 1.43 -2.47
N ALA A 134 7.97 1.98 -3.63
CA ALA A 134 8.51 1.49 -4.91
C ALA A 134 9.98 1.87 -5.11
N VAL A 135 10.39 3.08 -4.71
CA VAL A 135 11.78 3.56 -4.90
C VAL A 135 12.79 2.77 -4.05
N PRO A 136 12.60 2.57 -2.73
CA PRO A 136 13.51 1.75 -1.94
C PRO A 136 13.56 0.30 -2.42
N LEU A 137 12.41 -0.30 -2.76
CA LEU A 137 12.37 -1.64 -3.32
C LEU A 137 13.17 -1.73 -4.63
N PHE A 138 12.97 -0.78 -5.55
CA PHE A 138 13.73 -0.71 -6.79
C PHE A 138 15.24 -0.64 -6.55
N LYS A 139 15.68 0.25 -5.66
CA LYS A 139 17.12 0.39 -5.32
C LYS A 139 17.71 -0.92 -4.81
N THR A 140 16.98 -1.63 -3.94
CA THR A 140 17.38 -2.93 -3.40
C THR A 140 17.49 -3.97 -4.51
N VAL A 141 16.43 -4.13 -5.33
CA VAL A 141 16.38 -5.12 -6.40
C VAL A 141 17.42 -4.84 -7.49
N ARG A 142 17.62 -3.55 -7.86
CA ARG A 142 18.68 -3.14 -8.80
C ARG A 142 20.07 -3.48 -8.27
N GLY A 143 20.29 -3.35 -6.95
CA GLY A 143 21.56 -3.74 -6.34
C GLY A 143 21.87 -5.22 -6.44
N TYR A 144 20.85 -6.09 -6.37
CA TYR A 144 21.01 -7.54 -6.53
C TYR A 144 21.09 -7.99 -7.99
N MET A 145 20.42 -7.29 -8.90
CA MET A 145 20.26 -7.69 -10.29
C MET A 145 20.49 -6.49 -11.25
N PRO A 146 21.70 -5.89 -11.25
CA PRO A 146 21.98 -4.70 -12.05
C PRO A 146 21.82 -4.94 -13.55
N GLU A 147 22.06 -6.14 -14.05
CA GLU A 147 21.90 -6.50 -15.46
C GLU A 147 20.43 -6.46 -15.91
N LEU A 148 19.50 -6.69 -14.98
CA LEU A 148 18.08 -6.66 -15.28
C LEU A 148 17.42 -5.29 -15.09
N PHE A 149 17.97 -4.43 -14.22
CA PHE A 149 17.30 -3.20 -13.80
C PHE A 149 18.17 -1.95 -13.95
N GLY A 150 19.43 -2.08 -14.41
CA GLY A 150 20.40 -0.99 -14.48
C GLY A 150 20.05 0.11 -15.47
N ASP A 151 19.28 -0.20 -16.50
CA ASP A 151 18.82 0.74 -17.54
C ASP A 151 17.63 1.62 -17.08
N ILE A 152 17.00 1.31 -15.94
CA ILE A 152 15.92 2.12 -15.39
C ILE A 152 16.54 3.25 -14.56
N LEU A 153 16.27 4.49 -14.96
CA LEU A 153 16.78 5.69 -14.29
C LEU A 153 15.69 6.27 -13.40
N LEU A 154 16.03 6.52 -12.14
CA LEU A 154 15.18 7.31 -11.26
C LEU A 154 15.27 8.79 -11.64
N PRO A 155 14.15 9.56 -11.48
CA PRO A 155 14.22 11.00 -11.64
C PRO A 155 15.20 11.60 -10.61
N ASP A 156 15.89 12.64 -10.99
CA ASP A 156 16.71 13.42 -10.06
C ASP A 156 15.81 13.93 -8.93
N VAL A 157 16.23 13.70 -7.71
CA VAL A 157 15.55 14.26 -6.53
C VAL A 157 15.78 15.76 -6.57
N LYS A 158 14.74 16.53 -6.94
CA LYS A 158 14.76 17.99 -6.84
C LYS A 158 14.68 18.43 -5.39
#